data_e213a0c0c54e93d6e673f0ccf0285496
#
_entry.id   e213a0c0c54e93d6e673f0ccf0285496
#
_cell.length_a   1.000
_cell.length_b   1.000
_cell.length_c   1.000
_cell.angle_alpha   90.00
_cell.angle_beta   90.00
_cell.angle_gamma   90.00
#
_symmetry.space_group_name_H-M   'P 1'
#
loop_
_entity.id
_entity.type
_entity.pdbx_description
1 polymer ?
#
loop_
_entity_poly.entity_id
_entity_poly.type
_entity_poly.pdbx_seq_one_letter_code
_entity_poly.pdbx_strand_id
1 'polypeptide(L)'
;MKICEIEEKSVTLHPLFGVTAVVWAEELPDHVAQEQQTIFNSIQKMDLIKVAEEAFATGKKFPEFKAGDTITVAYKIIEGTKERIQLYRGVVIKISGHGDKKRFTVRKMSGTVGVERIFPIESPAIDSIEVNKHGKVRRAKLYYLRKLTGKKARIAEKKTVAKGAE
;
A
#
# COMPACT_ATOMS: atom_id res chain seq x y z
N MET A 1 6.65 12.32 -68.43
CA MET A 1 5.72 11.62 -67.56
C MET A 1 6.42 10.37 -67.04
N LYS A 2 6.97 10.41 -65.81
CA LYS A 2 7.55 9.25 -65.12
C LYS A 2 6.62 8.89 -63.98
N ILE A 3 6.00 7.74 -64.09
CA ILE A 3 5.14 7.14 -63.07
C ILE A 3 6.09 6.52 -62.04
N CYS A 4 6.03 7.02 -60.80
CA CYS A 4 6.76 6.46 -59.67
C CYS A 4 5.97 5.25 -59.16
N GLU A 5 6.53 4.06 -59.32
CA GLU A 5 6.04 2.82 -58.67
C GLU A 5 6.32 2.89 -57.19
N ILE A 6 5.26 2.76 -56.39
CA ILE A 6 5.33 2.67 -54.96
C ILE A 6 5.38 1.17 -54.62
N GLU A 7 6.53 0.68 -54.13
CA GLU A 7 6.68 -0.65 -53.57
C GLU A 7 5.97 -0.73 -52.23
N GLU A 8 4.92 -1.52 -52.13
CA GLU A 8 4.29 -1.90 -50.88
C GLU A 8 5.18 -2.88 -50.11
N LYS A 9 5.88 -2.40 -49.10
CA LYS A 9 6.52 -3.26 -48.10
C LYS A 9 5.50 -3.69 -47.06
N SER A 10 5.13 -4.97 -47.10
CA SER A 10 4.26 -5.61 -46.11
C SER A 10 4.90 -5.60 -44.72
N VAL A 11 4.26 -4.89 -43.78
CA VAL A 11 4.63 -4.90 -42.36
C VAL A 11 3.88 -6.03 -41.67
N THR A 12 4.60 -6.99 -41.18
CA THR A 12 4.10 -8.11 -40.34
C THR A 12 3.60 -7.57 -39.00
N LEU A 13 2.30 -7.71 -38.76
CA LEU A 13 1.62 -7.34 -37.52
C LEU A 13 1.99 -8.32 -36.39
N HIS A 14 2.53 -7.82 -35.31
CA HIS A 14 2.59 -8.53 -34.02
C HIS A 14 1.25 -8.39 -33.27
N PRO A 15 0.62 -9.46 -32.77
CA PRO A 15 -0.79 -9.48 -32.34
C PRO A 15 -1.06 -9.00 -30.90
N LEU A 16 -0.33 -8.06 -30.32
CA LEU A 16 -0.48 -7.71 -28.90
C LEU A 16 -0.92 -6.28 -28.57
N PHE A 17 -1.07 -5.39 -29.54
CA PHE A 17 -1.63 -4.06 -29.24
C PHE A 17 -2.43 -3.54 -30.45
N GLY A 18 -3.77 -3.49 -30.28
CA GLY A 18 -4.71 -2.98 -31.25
C GLY A 18 -4.69 -1.46 -31.40
N VAL A 19 -3.57 -0.91 -31.90
CA VAL A 19 -3.50 0.47 -32.39
C VAL A 19 -2.79 0.43 -33.72
N THR A 20 -3.56 0.56 -34.81
CA THR A 20 -3.05 0.74 -36.16
C THR A 20 -2.47 2.16 -36.31
N ALA A 21 -1.18 2.34 -36.00
CA ALA A 21 -0.43 3.51 -36.40
C ALA A 21 0.15 3.24 -37.77
N VAL A 22 -0.49 3.75 -38.82
CA VAL A 22 0.10 3.86 -40.13
C VAL A 22 1.14 5.00 -40.04
N VAL A 23 2.39 4.62 -39.84
CA VAL A 23 3.51 5.58 -39.86
C VAL A 23 3.89 5.83 -41.30
N TRP A 24 3.59 7.02 -41.78
CA TRP A 24 4.19 7.56 -42.98
C TRP A 24 5.68 7.79 -42.66
N ALA A 25 6.55 6.96 -43.20
CA ALA A 25 8.00 7.14 -43.12
C ALA A 25 8.43 8.24 -44.08
N GLU A 26 8.09 9.50 -43.80
CA GLU A 26 8.84 10.65 -44.26
C GLU A 26 9.98 10.90 -43.29
N GLU A 27 11.17 11.14 -43.81
CA GLU A 27 12.41 11.35 -43.05
C GLU A 27 12.21 12.43 -41.98
N LEU A 28 11.91 12.00 -40.76
CA LEU A 28 11.89 12.89 -39.59
C LEU A 28 13.33 13.35 -39.35
N PRO A 29 13.57 14.65 -39.18
CA PRO A 29 14.91 15.14 -38.87
C PRO A 29 15.44 14.45 -37.59
N ASP A 30 16.73 14.09 -37.62
CA ASP A 30 17.39 13.27 -36.57
C ASP A 30 17.15 13.74 -35.14
N HIS A 31 16.94 15.05 -34.94
CA HIS A 31 16.63 15.59 -33.59
C HIS A 31 15.24 15.17 -33.08
N VAL A 32 14.23 15.02 -33.95
CA VAL A 32 12.88 14.60 -33.58
C VAL A 32 12.86 13.10 -33.27
N ALA A 33 13.62 12.31 -34.04
CA ALA A 33 13.79 10.88 -33.77
C ALA A 33 14.49 10.64 -32.42
N GLN A 34 15.49 11.45 -32.09
CA GLN A 34 16.19 11.40 -30.80
C GLN A 34 15.28 11.80 -29.62
N GLU A 35 14.45 12.82 -29.76
CA GLU A 35 13.47 13.20 -28.73
C GLU A 35 12.43 12.10 -28.48
N GLN A 36 11.91 11.49 -29.55
CA GLN A 36 10.98 10.37 -29.43
C GLN A 36 11.63 9.16 -28.75
N GLN A 37 12.89 8.89 -29.05
CA GLN A 37 13.63 7.79 -28.45
C GLN A 37 13.95 8.02 -26.97
N THR A 38 14.24 9.27 -26.60
CA THR A 38 14.43 9.64 -25.17
C THR A 38 13.13 9.57 -24.38
N ILE A 39 12.01 9.99 -24.96
CA ILE A 39 10.67 9.87 -24.35
C ILE A 39 10.30 8.39 -24.21
N PHE A 40 10.50 7.57 -25.23
CA PHE A 40 10.25 6.13 -25.17
C PHE A 40 11.10 5.42 -24.13
N ASN A 41 12.38 5.75 -24.03
CA ASN A 41 13.28 5.22 -23.01
C ASN A 41 12.92 5.68 -21.59
N SER A 42 12.42 6.91 -21.43
CA SER A 42 11.93 7.42 -20.15
C SER A 42 10.65 6.70 -19.70
N ILE A 43 9.74 6.41 -20.65
CA ILE A 43 8.51 5.65 -20.39
C ILE A 43 8.83 4.20 -20.00
N GLN A 44 9.78 3.54 -20.67
CA GLN A 44 10.23 2.19 -20.30
C GLN A 44 10.92 2.14 -18.93
N LYS A 45 11.53 3.25 -18.50
CA LYS A 45 12.20 3.36 -17.19
C LYS A 45 11.25 3.73 -16.04
N MET A 46 10.00 4.12 -16.35
CA MET A 46 8.99 4.41 -15.36
C MET A 46 8.44 3.10 -14.78
N ASP A 47 8.75 2.84 -13.52
CA ASP A 47 8.12 1.77 -12.76
C ASP A 47 6.62 2.08 -12.61
N LEU A 48 5.79 1.51 -13.48
CA LEU A 48 4.32 1.71 -13.46
C LEU A 48 3.72 1.43 -12.07
N ILE A 49 4.36 0.54 -11.31
CA ILE A 49 3.97 0.25 -9.92
C ILE A 49 4.16 1.48 -9.04
N LYS A 50 5.28 2.20 -9.16
CA LYS A 50 5.52 3.43 -8.37
C LYS A 50 4.54 4.53 -8.72
N VAL A 51 4.24 4.71 -10.00
CA VAL A 51 3.24 5.70 -10.44
C VAL A 51 1.86 5.38 -9.86
N ALA A 52 1.47 4.10 -9.86
CA ALA A 52 0.23 3.67 -9.25
C ALA A 52 0.25 3.85 -7.72
N GLU A 53 1.34 3.52 -7.04
CA GLU A 53 1.51 3.71 -5.60
C GLU A 53 1.40 5.20 -5.22
N GLU A 54 2.04 6.10 -5.96
CA GLU A 54 1.93 7.56 -5.76
C GLU A 54 0.51 8.07 -6.00
N ALA A 55 -0.17 7.60 -7.05
CA ALA A 55 -1.55 8.00 -7.36
C ALA A 55 -2.56 7.54 -6.30
N PHE A 56 -2.32 6.39 -5.66
CA PHE A 56 -3.20 5.84 -4.62
C PHE A 56 -2.72 6.12 -3.19
N ALA A 57 -1.58 6.77 -3.00
CA ALA A 57 -1.09 7.16 -1.69
C ALA A 57 -2.08 8.11 -1.00
N THR A 58 -2.60 7.69 0.13
CA THR A 58 -3.62 8.46 0.87
C THR A 58 -3.01 9.65 1.63
N GLY A 59 -1.67 9.66 1.80
CA GLY A 59 -0.93 10.72 2.49
C GLY A 59 -1.28 10.89 3.99
N LYS A 60 -2.06 9.98 4.57
CA LYS A 60 -2.46 10.05 5.97
C LYS A 60 -1.27 9.73 6.88
N LYS A 61 -0.99 10.61 7.83
CA LYS A 61 0.05 10.40 8.85
C LYS A 61 -0.60 9.79 10.09
N PHE A 62 -0.16 8.60 10.45
CA PHE A 62 -0.59 7.90 11.65
C PHE A 62 0.50 7.93 12.73
N PRO A 63 0.14 7.82 14.02
CA PRO A 63 1.10 7.74 15.10
C PRO A 63 1.98 6.48 14.98
N GLU A 64 3.21 6.57 15.45
CA GLU A 64 4.11 5.41 15.48
C GLU A 64 3.69 4.43 16.58
N PHE A 65 3.54 3.19 16.22
CA PHE A 65 3.23 2.09 17.15
C PHE A 65 4.07 0.86 16.81
N LYS A 66 4.21 -0.02 17.78
CA LYS A 66 5.00 -1.26 17.69
C LYS A 66 4.13 -2.50 17.99
N ALA A 67 4.68 -3.68 17.65
CA ALA A 67 4.04 -4.92 18.09
C ALA A 67 3.95 -4.95 19.62
N GLY A 68 2.79 -5.33 20.14
CA GLY A 68 2.49 -5.32 21.57
C GLY A 68 1.68 -4.13 22.06
N ASP A 69 1.61 -3.06 21.27
CA ASP A 69 0.82 -1.88 21.64
C ASP A 69 -0.67 -2.18 21.49
N THR A 70 -1.47 -1.59 22.36
CA THR A 70 -2.92 -1.61 22.24
C THR A 70 -3.37 -0.38 21.49
N ILE A 71 -4.01 -0.58 20.35
CA ILE A 71 -4.47 0.49 19.47
C ILE A 71 -5.97 0.40 19.23
N THR A 72 -6.57 1.52 18.89
CA THR A 72 -7.94 1.62 18.38
C THR A 72 -7.86 2.09 16.95
N VAL A 73 -8.40 1.31 16.02
CA VAL A 73 -8.48 1.63 14.59
C VAL A 73 -9.91 2.01 14.28
N ALA A 74 -10.13 3.22 13.80
CA ALA A 74 -11.41 3.67 13.26
C ALA A 74 -11.46 3.22 11.78
N TYR A 75 -12.31 2.25 11.50
CA TYR A 75 -12.46 1.65 10.18
C TYR A 75 -13.80 2.02 9.57
N LYS A 76 -13.75 2.63 8.38
CA LYS A 76 -14.92 3.02 7.62
C LYS A 76 -15.49 1.81 6.88
N ILE A 77 -16.76 1.52 7.14
CA ILE A 77 -17.50 0.44 6.47
C ILE A 77 -18.56 1.08 5.59
N ILE A 78 -18.61 0.66 4.33
CA ILE A 78 -19.60 1.09 3.35
C ILE A 78 -20.58 -0.07 3.16
N GLU A 79 -21.84 0.14 3.52
CA GLU A 79 -22.92 -0.84 3.40
C GLU A 79 -23.99 -0.28 2.45
N GLY A 80 -23.89 -0.59 1.16
CA GLY A 80 -24.72 0.02 0.13
C GLY A 80 -24.54 1.55 0.06
N THR A 81 -25.58 2.30 0.38
CA THR A 81 -25.55 3.78 0.40
C THR A 81 -25.13 4.39 1.75
N LYS A 82 -25.02 3.56 2.81
CA LYS A 82 -24.69 4.03 4.16
C LYS A 82 -23.23 3.79 4.48
N GLU A 83 -22.62 4.80 5.09
CA GLU A 83 -21.25 4.72 5.60
C GLU A 83 -21.30 4.78 7.12
N ARG A 84 -20.53 3.92 7.78
CA ARG A 84 -20.35 3.95 9.24
C ARG A 84 -18.91 3.71 9.64
N ILE A 85 -18.49 4.30 10.75
CA ILE A 85 -17.17 4.07 11.34
C ILE A 85 -17.30 3.02 12.43
N GLN A 86 -16.48 1.97 12.33
CA GLN A 86 -16.38 0.93 13.35
C GLN A 86 -15.03 1.03 14.07
N LEU A 87 -15.08 1.13 15.39
CA LEU A 87 -13.88 1.13 16.21
C LEU A 87 -13.42 -0.31 16.47
N TYR A 88 -12.20 -0.62 16.07
CA TYR A 88 -11.56 -1.91 16.29
C TYR A 88 -10.41 -1.76 17.28
N ARG A 89 -10.69 -2.00 18.57
CA ARG A 89 -9.69 -1.92 19.63
C ARG A 89 -9.07 -3.28 19.89
N GLY A 90 -7.73 -3.36 19.81
CA GLY A 90 -7.03 -4.61 20.04
C GLY A 90 -5.52 -4.43 20.19
N VAL A 91 -4.82 -5.54 20.31
CA VAL A 91 -3.37 -5.60 20.45
C VAL A 91 -2.72 -5.88 19.11
N VAL A 92 -1.68 -5.15 18.76
CA VAL A 92 -0.88 -5.38 17.55
C VAL A 92 -0.02 -6.62 17.72
N ILE A 93 -0.27 -7.68 16.94
CA ILE A 93 0.50 -8.91 16.96
C ILE A 93 1.78 -8.81 16.14
N LYS A 94 1.68 -8.22 14.94
CA LYS A 94 2.81 -8.07 14.03
C LYS A 94 2.62 -6.87 13.13
N ILE A 95 3.74 -6.34 12.69
CA ILE A 95 3.84 -5.38 11.60
C ILE A 95 4.69 -6.04 10.51
N SER A 96 4.29 -5.95 9.25
CA SER A 96 5.00 -6.54 8.10
C SER A 96 4.86 -5.64 6.88
N GLY A 97 5.79 -5.77 5.94
CA GLY A 97 5.88 -4.91 4.76
C GLY A 97 6.80 -3.72 5.01
N HIS A 98 7.14 -3.02 3.92
CA HIS A 98 8.01 -1.85 3.93
C HIS A 98 7.36 -0.75 3.09
N GLY A 99 7.58 0.51 3.46
CA GLY A 99 6.97 1.65 2.78
C GLY A 99 5.44 1.56 2.77
N ASP A 100 4.85 1.83 1.62
CA ASP A 100 3.39 1.90 1.40
C ASP A 100 2.71 0.54 1.53
N LYS A 101 3.46 -0.56 1.31
CA LYS A 101 2.99 -1.95 1.49
C LYS A 101 2.98 -2.41 2.95
N LYS A 102 3.23 -1.51 3.89
CA LYS A 102 3.23 -1.79 5.33
C LYS A 102 1.83 -2.13 5.82
N ARG A 103 1.72 -3.26 6.52
CA ARG A 103 0.47 -3.77 7.09
C ARG A 103 0.69 -4.24 8.51
N PHE A 104 -0.33 -4.10 9.33
CA PHE A 104 -0.31 -4.54 10.72
C PHE A 104 -1.50 -5.44 11.02
N THR A 105 -1.30 -6.38 11.95
CA THR A 105 -2.34 -7.32 12.38
C THR A 105 -2.73 -7.00 13.81
N VAL A 106 -4.02 -6.74 14.01
CA VAL A 106 -4.59 -6.46 15.34
C VAL A 106 -5.44 -7.64 15.80
N ARG A 107 -5.22 -8.08 17.03
CA ARG A 107 -5.99 -9.12 17.69
C ARG A 107 -6.90 -8.52 18.74
N LYS A 108 -8.18 -8.87 18.68
CA LYS A 108 -9.21 -8.51 19.65
C LYS A 108 -9.83 -9.80 20.19
N MET A 109 -10.16 -9.82 21.47
CA MET A 109 -11.01 -10.87 22.04
C MET A 109 -12.46 -10.44 21.96
N SER A 110 -13.30 -11.24 21.31
CA SER A 110 -14.74 -11.08 21.24
C SER A 110 -15.37 -12.24 22.01
N GLY A 111 -15.74 -11.99 23.27
CA GLY A 111 -16.11 -13.07 24.18
C GLY A 111 -14.95 -14.04 24.39
N THR A 112 -15.16 -15.30 24.06
CA THR A 112 -14.15 -16.39 24.17
C THR A 112 -13.30 -16.53 22.91
N VAL A 113 -13.71 -15.93 21.79
CA VAL A 113 -13.04 -16.08 20.48
C VAL A 113 -12.08 -14.94 20.23
N GLY A 114 -10.85 -15.28 19.80
CA GLY A 114 -9.85 -14.30 19.38
C GLY A 114 -10.00 -13.99 17.87
N VAL A 115 -10.29 -12.75 17.54
CA VAL A 115 -10.44 -12.26 16.16
C VAL A 115 -9.19 -11.48 15.77
N GLU A 116 -8.61 -11.82 14.63
CA GLU A 116 -7.47 -11.11 14.06
C GLU A 116 -7.88 -10.43 12.74
N ARG A 117 -7.50 -9.18 12.62
CA ARG A 117 -7.71 -8.41 11.38
C ARG A 117 -6.40 -7.80 10.90
N ILE A 118 -6.17 -7.87 9.60
CA ILE A 118 -5.00 -7.28 8.95
C ILE A 118 -5.44 -5.97 8.32
N PHE A 119 -4.70 -4.90 8.62
CA PHE A 119 -4.94 -3.57 8.09
C PHE A 119 -3.71 -3.12 7.31
N PRO A 120 -3.82 -2.79 6.00
CA PRO A 120 -2.82 -2.03 5.29
C PRO A 120 -2.81 -0.60 5.82
N ILE A 121 -1.63 0.01 6.01
CA ILE A 121 -1.54 1.39 6.54
C ILE A 121 -2.14 2.39 5.55
N GLU A 122 -1.83 2.25 4.26
CA GLU A 122 -2.32 3.15 3.20
C GLU A 122 -3.77 2.90 2.77
N SER A 123 -4.53 2.11 3.56
CA SER A 123 -5.92 1.85 3.21
C SER A 123 -6.79 3.11 3.35
N PRO A 124 -7.56 3.51 2.32
CA PRO A 124 -8.48 4.64 2.40
C PRO A 124 -9.60 4.42 3.43
N ALA A 125 -9.90 3.15 3.74
CA ALA A 125 -10.91 2.78 4.72
C ALA A 125 -10.48 2.99 6.19
N ILE A 126 -9.20 3.28 6.46
CA ILE A 126 -8.75 3.67 7.80
C ILE A 126 -8.94 5.17 7.93
N ASP A 127 -9.76 5.57 8.89
CA ASP A 127 -9.98 6.97 9.21
C ASP A 127 -8.91 7.50 10.18
N SER A 128 -8.80 6.89 11.34
CA SER A 128 -7.81 7.25 12.36
C SER A 128 -7.27 6.03 13.10
N ILE A 129 -6.08 6.18 13.68
CA ILE A 129 -5.45 5.19 14.55
C ILE A 129 -5.05 5.90 15.83
N GLU A 130 -5.53 5.40 16.96
CA GLU A 130 -5.18 5.88 18.28
C GLU A 130 -4.38 4.84 19.03
N VAL A 131 -3.27 5.26 19.67
CA VAL A 131 -2.46 4.41 20.54
C VAL A 131 -2.93 4.58 21.97
N ASN A 132 -3.60 3.55 22.52
CA ASN A 132 -4.13 3.59 23.87
C ASN A 132 -3.07 3.26 24.93
N LYS A 133 -2.21 2.25 24.63
CA LYS A 133 -1.20 1.76 25.58
C LYS A 133 0.01 1.22 24.85
N HIS A 134 1.19 1.51 25.37
CA HIS A 134 2.43 0.93 24.89
C HIS A 134 2.76 -0.35 25.65
N GLY A 135 2.92 -1.46 24.91
CA GLY A 135 3.20 -2.76 25.47
C GLY A 135 4.70 -3.03 25.65
N LYS A 136 5.07 -3.68 26.78
CA LYS A 136 6.43 -4.16 27.01
C LYS A 136 6.56 -5.58 26.47
N VAL A 137 7.15 -5.72 25.27
CA VAL A 137 7.38 -7.02 24.62
C VAL A 137 8.83 -7.15 24.14
N ARG A 138 9.32 -8.40 24.07
CA ARG A 138 10.69 -8.71 23.60
C ARG A 138 10.72 -9.23 22.16
N ARG A 139 9.57 -9.53 21.56
CA ARG A 139 9.44 -10.13 20.23
C ARG A 139 8.74 -9.18 19.28
N ALA A 140 9.19 -9.15 18.03
CA ALA A 140 8.56 -8.38 16.98
C ALA A 140 7.25 -9.01 16.45
N LYS A 141 7.09 -10.34 16.62
CA LYS A 141 5.90 -11.09 16.20
C LYS A 141 5.38 -11.88 17.38
N LEU A 142 4.13 -11.65 17.79
CA LEU A 142 3.53 -12.13 19.02
C LEU A 142 2.54 -13.29 18.80
N TYR A 143 2.93 -14.27 18.00
CA TYR A 143 2.04 -15.40 17.69
C TYR A 143 1.67 -16.27 18.88
N TYR A 144 2.46 -16.24 19.94
CA TYR A 144 2.15 -16.98 21.17
C TYR A 144 0.85 -16.50 21.84
N LEU A 145 0.42 -15.25 21.59
CA LEU A 145 -0.84 -14.72 22.11
C LEU A 145 -2.07 -15.48 21.59
N ARG A 146 -1.94 -16.18 20.45
CA ARG A 146 -3.04 -16.98 19.89
C ARG A 146 -3.46 -18.13 20.81
N LYS A 147 -2.50 -18.69 21.52
CA LYS A 147 -2.72 -19.81 22.45
C LYS A 147 -3.13 -19.34 23.86
N LEU A 148 -3.04 -18.03 24.14
CA LEU A 148 -3.33 -17.47 25.46
C LEU A 148 -4.69 -16.79 25.47
N THR A 149 -5.43 -16.99 26.56
CA THR A 149 -6.74 -16.39 26.80
C THR A 149 -6.82 -15.79 28.21
N GLY A 150 -7.76 -14.90 28.44
CA GLY A 150 -8.02 -14.27 29.74
C GLY A 150 -6.84 -13.45 30.26
N LYS A 151 -6.52 -13.63 31.54
CA LYS A 151 -5.46 -12.85 32.23
C LYS A 151 -4.06 -13.08 31.64
N LYS A 152 -3.76 -14.29 31.13
CA LYS A 152 -2.46 -14.66 30.56
C LYS A 152 -2.20 -13.96 29.20
N ALA A 153 -3.24 -13.54 28.50
CA ALA A 153 -3.13 -12.81 27.22
C ALA A 153 -2.88 -11.31 27.39
N ARG A 154 -2.89 -10.79 28.61
CA ARG A 154 -2.65 -9.37 28.87
C ARG A 154 -1.16 -9.05 28.77
N ILE A 155 -0.82 -8.04 27.99
CA ILE A 155 0.54 -7.54 27.87
C ILE A 155 0.77 -6.47 28.94
N ALA A 156 1.94 -6.55 29.61
CA ALA A 156 2.33 -5.54 30.57
C ALA A 156 2.59 -4.21 29.87
N GLU A 157 2.15 -3.13 30.48
CA GLU A 157 2.38 -1.77 29.98
C GLU A 157 3.83 -1.34 30.20
N LYS A 158 4.40 -0.67 29.22
CA LYS A 158 5.73 -0.08 29.33
C LYS A 158 5.60 1.19 30.16
N LYS A 159 6.14 1.16 31.39
CA LYS A 159 6.24 2.38 32.23
C LYS A 159 7.18 3.36 31.52
N THR A 160 6.64 4.45 31.04
CA THR A 160 7.45 5.63 30.64
C THR A 160 7.86 6.31 31.93
N VAL A 161 9.14 6.21 32.27
CA VAL A 161 9.71 7.10 33.29
C VAL A 161 9.63 8.49 32.68
N ALA A 162 8.81 9.37 33.26
CA ALA A 162 8.83 10.78 32.90
C ALA A 162 10.28 11.24 33.14
N LYS A 163 10.98 11.64 32.06
CA LYS A 163 12.22 12.39 32.23
C LYS A 163 11.83 13.65 33.00
N GLY A 164 12.29 13.74 34.23
CA GLY A 164 12.07 14.92 35.05
C GLY A 164 12.40 16.16 34.25
N ALA A 165 11.49 17.12 34.28
CA ALA A 165 11.78 18.46 33.87
C ALA A 165 12.89 19.01 34.80
N GLU A 166 14.09 19.15 34.25
CA GLU A 166 15.08 20.08 34.73
C GLU A 166 14.90 21.42 34.02
#